data_168cc4c143b04c86767b7ff0a774a09e
#
_entry.id   168cc4c143b04c86767b7ff0a774a09e
#
_cell.length_a   1.000
_cell.length_b   1.000
_cell.length_c   1.000
_cell.angle_alpha   90.00
_cell.angle_beta   90.00
_cell.angle_gamma   90.00
#
_symmetry.space_group_name_H-M   'P 1'
#
loop_
_entity.id
_entity.type
_entity.pdbx_description
1 polymer ?
#
loop_
_entity_poly.entity_id
_entity_poly.type
_entity_poly.pdbx_seq_one_letter_code
_entity_poly.pdbx_strand_id
1 'polypeptide(L)'
;MTCYLIRHGKDDETIRGGWCDASLSGEGVAQVEALAKRLAEDSEFRVGHIFSSDLVRTIETAQILNSVLQVPVEFCPQFREVNNGLLAGMKNDAVNVKYPGLYWSTLNWDEHYPGGESPLEFYGRISGAWNEFKDSVKGLPYNVILVTHGGVLNVIQCVEHGIPYSNKANPFPVGYAEMIAIEI
;
A
#
# COMPACT_ATOMS: atom_id res chain seq x y z
N MET A 1 4.38 -0.18 -20.86
CA MET A 1 3.12 -0.42 -20.13
C MET A 1 3.21 0.30 -18.81
N THR A 2 2.12 0.96 -18.39
CA THR A 2 2.09 1.72 -17.13
C THR A 2 1.44 0.90 -16.02
N CYS A 3 2.08 0.81 -14.87
CA CYS A 3 1.49 0.38 -13.61
C CYS A 3 1.10 1.60 -12.78
N TYR A 4 -0.17 1.75 -12.48
CA TYR A 4 -0.69 2.79 -11.61
C TYR A 4 -0.72 2.27 -10.17
N LEU A 5 0.13 2.82 -9.32
CA LEU A 5 0.19 2.50 -7.91
C LEU A 5 -0.75 3.42 -7.13
N ILE A 6 -1.66 2.86 -6.34
CA ILE A 6 -2.65 3.61 -5.59
C ILE A 6 -2.54 3.28 -4.11
N ARG A 7 -2.38 4.30 -3.25
CA ARG A 7 -2.54 4.12 -1.82
C ARG A 7 -4.02 4.01 -1.48
N HIS A 8 -4.38 3.07 -0.59
CA HIS A 8 -5.76 2.95 -0.09
C HIS A 8 -6.31 4.29 0.43
N GLY A 9 -7.64 4.43 0.47
CA GLY A 9 -8.31 5.57 1.09
C GLY A 9 -8.05 5.62 2.61
N LYS A 10 -8.36 6.75 3.25
CA LYS A 10 -8.14 6.93 4.68
C LYS A 10 -8.86 5.88 5.52
N ASP A 11 -8.14 5.28 6.47
CA ASP A 11 -8.64 4.34 7.47
C ASP A 11 -8.66 4.97 8.88
N ASP A 12 -8.82 4.16 9.93
CA ASP A 12 -8.80 4.63 11.31
C ASP A 12 -7.37 4.90 11.79
N GLU A 13 -6.98 6.18 11.83
CA GLU A 13 -5.67 6.64 12.30
C GLU A 13 -5.51 6.60 13.83
N THR A 14 -6.56 6.25 14.59
CA THR A 14 -6.48 6.15 16.07
C THR A 14 -5.87 4.84 16.53
N ILE A 15 -5.70 3.87 15.62
CA ILE A 15 -5.09 2.58 15.86
C ILE A 15 -3.76 2.43 15.13
N ARG A 16 -2.94 1.48 15.56
CA ARG A 16 -1.78 1.02 14.81
C ARG A 16 -2.25 0.21 13.60
N GLY A 17 -1.99 0.72 12.41
CA GLY A 17 -2.28 0.08 11.15
C GLY A 17 -1.52 -1.24 10.96
N GLY A 18 -0.72 -1.33 9.91
CA GLY A 18 -0.01 -2.56 9.57
C GLY A 18 -0.97 -3.67 9.13
N TRP A 19 -0.81 -4.89 9.63
CA TRP A 19 -1.68 -6.03 9.33
C TRP A 19 -2.94 -6.05 10.22
N CYS A 20 -3.69 -4.95 10.25
CA CYS A 20 -4.97 -4.88 10.93
C CYS A 20 -6.14 -4.91 9.95
N ASP A 21 -7.33 -5.29 10.43
CA ASP A 21 -8.58 -5.38 9.65
C ASP A 21 -9.36 -4.04 9.67
N ALA A 22 -8.65 -2.91 9.68
CA ALA A 22 -9.29 -1.60 9.61
C ALA A 22 -9.94 -1.38 8.24
N SER A 23 -11.22 -1.03 8.26
CA SER A 23 -11.97 -0.56 7.08
C SER A 23 -11.62 0.89 6.75
N LEU A 24 -12.00 1.33 5.55
CA LEU A 24 -11.98 2.73 5.18
C LEU A 24 -12.88 3.55 6.11
N SER A 25 -12.44 4.75 6.46
CA SER A 25 -13.32 5.75 7.08
C SER A 25 -14.31 6.31 6.05
N GLY A 26 -15.36 6.98 6.50
CA GLY A 26 -16.26 7.68 5.57
C GLY A 26 -15.54 8.71 4.69
N GLU A 27 -14.50 9.36 5.23
CA GLU A 27 -13.61 10.24 4.44
C GLU A 27 -12.82 9.44 3.40
N GLY A 28 -12.29 8.26 3.79
CA GLY A 28 -11.56 7.38 2.88
C GLY A 28 -12.42 6.88 1.72
N VAL A 29 -13.65 6.48 2.00
CA VAL A 29 -14.62 6.09 0.96
C VAL A 29 -14.82 7.24 -0.03
N ALA A 30 -15.11 8.46 0.47
CA ALA A 30 -15.30 9.63 -0.39
C ALA A 30 -14.05 9.98 -1.23
N GLN A 31 -12.83 9.82 -0.66
CA GLN A 31 -11.58 10.02 -1.40
C GLN A 31 -11.47 9.04 -2.58
N VAL A 32 -11.76 7.75 -2.35
CA VAL A 32 -11.65 6.73 -3.40
C VAL A 32 -12.75 6.88 -4.44
N GLU A 33 -13.98 7.24 -4.05
CA GLU A 33 -15.07 7.54 -4.99
C GLU A 33 -14.72 8.72 -5.89
N ALA A 34 -14.11 9.77 -5.35
CA ALA A 34 -13.65 10.92 -6.13
C ALA A 34 -12.54 10.51 -7.12
N LEU A 35 -11.61 9.65 -6.72
CA LEU A 35 -10.61 9.08 -7.62
C LEU A 35 -11.28 8.24 -8.71
N ALA A 36 -12.16 7.33 -8.35
CA ALA A 36 -12.87 6.45 -9.28
C ALA A 36 -13.63 7.25 -10.35
N LYS A 37 -14.36 8.29 -9.93
CA LYS A 37 -15.06 9.20 -10.84
C LYS A 37 -14.10 9.88 -11.82
N ARG A 38 -12.98 10.42 -11.33
CA ARG A 38 -11.96 11.07 -12.17
C ARG A 38 -11.41 10.11 -13.22
N LEU A 39 -11.12 8.85 -12.82
CA LEU A 39 -10.61 7.83 -13.75
C LEU A 39 -11.66 7.42 -14.80
N ALA A 40 -12.93 7.37 -14.42
CA ALA A 40 -14.02 7.07 -15.36
C ALA A 40 -14.28 8.19 -16.37
N GLU A 41 -14.05 9.44 -15.98
CA GLU A 41 -14.22 10.62 -16.84
C GLU A 41 -13.02 10.83 -17.80
N ASP A 42 -11.88 10.22 -17.51
CA ASP A 42 -10.68 10.30 -18.35
C ASP A 42 -10.78 9.32 -19.52
N SER A 43 -11.07 9.85 -20.71
CA SER A 43 -11.20 9.05 -21.93
C SER A 43 -9.90 8.36 -22.37
N GLU A 44 -8.75 8.79 -21.90
CA GLU A 44 -7.44 8.20 -22.21
C GLU A 44 -7.00 7.14 -21.18
N PHE A 45 -7.60 7.15 -19.98
CA PHE A 45 -7.27 6.19 -18.93
C PHE A 45 -7.81 4.80 -19.27
N ARG A 46 -6.92 3.84 -19.46
CA ARG A 46 -7.26 2.45 -19.76
C ARG A 46 -6.41 1.50 -18.92
N VAL A 47 -7.10 0.62 -18.20
CA VAL A 47 -6.48 -0.49 -17.47
C VAL A 47 -7.24 -1.78 -17.76
N GLY A 48 -6.55 -2.89 -17.72
CA GLY A 48 -7.14 -4.21 -17.95
C GLY A 48 -7.21 -5.09 -16.69
N HIS A 49 -6.59 -4.66 -15.58
CA HIS A 49 -6.54 -5.45 -14.35
C HIS A 49 -6.28 -4.56 -13.12
N ILE A 50 -6.87 -4.93 -11.98
CA ILE A 50 -6.54 -4.39 -10.67
C ILE A 50 -5.91 -5.50 -9.82
N PHE A 51 -4.68 -5.28 -9.38
CA PHE A 51 -4.04 -6.04 -8.31
C PHE A 51 -4.20 -5.26 -7.00
N SER A 52 -4.37 -5.95 -5.89
CA SER A 52 -4.57 -5.30 -4.59
C SER A 52 -3.95 -6.11 -3.47
N SER A 53 -3.34 -5.44 -2.48
CA SER A 53 -3.16 -6.06 -1.17
C SER A 53 -4.50 -6.58 -0.66
N ASP A 54 -4.48 -7.62 0.18
CA ASP A 54 -5.65 -8.29 0.71
C ASP A 54 -6.05 -7.81 2.12
N LEU A 55 -5.53 -6.67 2.58
CA LEU A 55 -6.01 -6.03 3.79
C LEU A 55 -7.33 -5.29 3.52
N VAL A 56 -8.25 -5.27 4.50
CA VAL A 56 -9.63 -4.79 4.33
C VAL A 56 -9.70 -3.44 3.62
N ARG A 57 -8.92 -2.44 4.05
CA ARG A 57 -8.90 -1.09 3.44
C ARG A 57 -8.46 -1.05 1.97
N THR A 58 -7.58 -1.97 1.57
CA THR A 58 -7.17 -2.08 0.15
C THR A 58 -8.19 -2.84 -0.67
N ILE A 59 -8.84 -3.87 -0.10
CA ILE A 59 -9.96 -4.57 -0.73
C ILE A 59 -11.10 -3.58 -1.02
N GLU A 60 -11.53 -2.81 -0.02
CA GLU A 60 -12.58 -1.80 -0.17
C GLU A 60 -12.20 -0.73 -1.21
N THR A 61 -10.96 -0.26 -1.19
CA THR A 61 -10.44 0.66 -2.21
C THR A 61 -10.54 0.06 -3.62
N ALA A 62 -10.07 -1.18 -3.80
CA ALA A 62 -10.12 -1.87 -5.09
C ALA A 62 -11.57 -2.11 -5.55
N GLN A 63 -12.49 -2.44 -4.65
CA GLN A 63 -13.91 -2.63 -4.96
C GLN A 63 -14.59 -1.34 -5.43
N ILE A 64 -14.32 -0.20 -4.77
CA ILE A 64 -14.85 1.11 -5.18
C ILE A 64 -14.31 1.48 -6.56
N LEU A 65 -13.00 1.35 -6.81
CA LEU A 65 -12.42 1.58 -8.14
C LEU A 65 -13.05 0.67 -9.19
N ASN A 66 -13.24 -0.61 -8.86
CA ASN A 66 -13.79 -1.59 -9.80
C ASN A 66 -15.28 -1.42 -10.07
N SER A 67 -16.03 -0.70 -9.24
CA SER A 67 -17.43 -0.36 -9.52
C SER A 67 -17.59 0.44 -10.82
N VAL A 68 -16.57 1.19 -11.22
CA VAL A 68 -16.55 1.98 -12.46
C VAL A 68 -15.64 1.39 -13.55
N LEU A 69 -14.53 0.76 -13.19
CA LEU A 69 -13.55 0.24 -14.16
C LEU A 69 -13.95 -1.12 -14.74
N GLN A 70 -14.67 -1.94 -13.96
CA GLN A 70 -15.22 -3.25 -14.36
C GLN A 70 -14.21 -4.22 -15.00
N VAL A 71 -13.02 -4.33 -14.37
CA VAL A 71 -11.94 -5.20 -14.80
C VAL A 71 -11.69 -6.31 -13.75
N PRO A 72 -11.00 -7.41 -14.09
CA PRO A 72 -10.60 -8.41 -13.09
C PRO A 72 -9.85 -7.83 -11.91
N VAL A 73 -10.08 -8.35 -10.71
CA VAL A 73 -9.36 -7.98 -9.47
C VAL A 73 -8.66 -9.22 -8.92
N GLU A 74 -7.37 -9.10 -8.62
CA GLU A 74 -6.56 -10.15 -8.02
C GLU A 74 -5.94 -9.65 -6.70
N PHE A 75 -5.99 -10.50 -5.66
CA PHE A 75 -5.43 -10.17 -4.36
C PHE A 75 -4.01 -10.71 -4.21
N CYS A 76 -3.10 -9.84 -3.79
CA CYS A 76 -1.67 -10.06 -3.70
C CYS A 76 -1.18 -9.83 -2.26
N PRO A 77 -1.23 -10.84 -1.37
CA PRO A 77 -0.82 -10.71 0.04
C PRO A 77 0.62 -10.23 0.24
N GLN A 78 1.49 -10.45 -0.73
CA GLN A 78 2.87 -9.99 -0.70
C GLN A 78 3.01 -8.47 -0.66
N PHE A 79 1.96 -7.72 -1.05
CA PHE A 79 1.91 -6.25 -0.97
C PHE A 79 1.20 -5.71 0.27
N ARG A 80 1.00 -6.53 1.31
CA ARG A 80 0.54 -6.03 2.61
C ARG A 80 1.51 -5.01 3.19
N GLU A 81 0.97 -4.10 4.01
CA GLU A 81 1.76 -3.13 4.79
C GLU A 81 2.74 -3.85 5.74
N VAL A 82 3.55 -3.11 6.47
CA VAL A 82 4.42 -3.66 7.52
C VAL A 82 3.62 -4.55 8.45
N ASN A 83 4.14 -5.76 8.72
CA ASN A 83 3.63 -6.58 9.80
C ASN A 83 4.12 -6.01 11.13
N ASN A 84 3.29 -5.24 11.80
CA ASN A 84 3.61 -4.67 13.12
C ASN A 84 3.22 -5.60 14.28
N GLY A 85 2.97 -6.88 14.00
CA GLY A 85 2.80 -7.96 14.98
C GLY A 85 1.75 -7.65 16.03
N LEU A 86 2.12 -7.72 17.30
CA LEU A 86 1.22 -7.52 18.44
C LEU A 86 0.65 -6.09 18.55
N LEU A 87 1.16 -5.15 17.78
CA LEU A 87 0.69 -3.77 17.76
C LEU A 87 -0.48 -3.56 16.79
N ALA A 88 -0.69 -4.49 15.84
CA ALA A 88 -1.72 -4.37 14.81
C ALA A 88 -3.12 -4.19 15.42
N GLY A 89 -3.82 -3.13 15.04
CA GLY A 89 -5.17 -2.82 15.52
C GLY A 89 -5.26 -2.29 16.96
N MET A 90 -4.15 -2.20 17.71
CA MET A 90 -4.17 -1.60 19.05
C MET A 90 -4.37 -0.09 18.94
N LYS A 91 -5.11 0.50 19.88
CA LYS A 91 -5.22 1.96 20.01
C LYS A 91 -3.84 2.59 20.26
N ASN A 92 -3.55 3.70 19.60
CA ASN A 92 -2.25 4.37 19.70
C ASN A 92 -1.87 4.70 21.15
N ASP A 93 -2.82 5.16 21.98
CA ASP A 93 -2.57 5.45 23.38
C ASP A 93 -2.16 4.20 24.17
N ALA A 94 -2.82 3.07 23.91
CA ALA A 94 -2.48 1.79 24.55
C ALA A 94 -1.08 1.30 24.12
N VAL A 95 -0.71 1.49 22.84
CA VAL A 95 0.64 1.18 22.37
C VAL A 95 1.68 2.06 23.06
N ASN A 96 1.43 3.36 23.17
CA ASN A 96 2.36 4.29 23.80
C ASN A 96 2.61 3.98 25.29
N VAL A 97 1.61 3.42 25.97
CA VAL A 97 1.75 2.96 27.37
C VAL A 97 2.50 1.62 27.44
N LYS A 98 2.14 0.64 26.60
CA LYS A 98 2.68 -0.72 26.65
C LYS A 98 4.07 -0.83 26.01
N TYR A 99 4.33 -0.05 24.98
CA TYR A 99 5.56 -0.07 24.18
C TYR A 99 6.07 1.38 23.96
N PRO A 100 6.49 2.08 25.03
CA PRO A 100 6.87 3.48 24.94
C PRO A 100 8.07 3.68 23.99
N GLY A 101 7.93 4.60 23.05
CA GLY A 101 8.99 4.92 22.07
C GLY A 101 9.13 3.92 20.92
N LEU A 102 8.29 2.89 20.85
CA LEU A 102 8.35 1.90 19.77
C LEU A 102 7.56 2.40 18.55
N TYR A 103 8.28 2.86 17.54
CA TYR A 103 7.76 3.29 16.24
C TYR A 103 8.58 2.65 15.12
N TRP A 104 8.01 2.61 13.90
CA TRP A 104 8.75 2.13 12.74
C TRP A 104 10.09 2.83 12.55
N SER A 105 10.11 4.14 12.70
CA SER A 105 11.31 4.97 12.54
C SER A 105 12.33 4.82 13.68
N THR A 106 11.97 4.21 14.81
CA THR A 106 12.91 4.00 15.94
C THR A 106 13.58 2.63 15.91
N LEU A 107 13.02 1.66 15.15
CA LEU A 107 13.62 0.34 14.99
C LEU A 107 15.00 0.44 14.30
N ASN A 108 15.96 -0.36 14.76
CA ASN A 108 17.17 -0.65 14.02
C ASN A 108 16.84 -1.49 12.78
N TRP A 109 17.75 -1.60 11.84
CA TRP A 109 17.51 -2.22 10.55
C TRP A 109 17.03 -3.67 10.64
N ASP A 110 17.56 -4.44 11.57
CA ASP A 110 17.25 -5.85 11.84
C ASP A 110 16.40 -6.06 13.10
N GLU A 111 15.94 -4.99 13.74
CA GLU A 111 15.10 -5.04 14.93
C GLU A 111 13.63 -5.22 14.55
N HIS A 112 12.96 -6.20 15.18
CA HIS A 112 11.59 -6.55 14.88
C HIS A 112 10.58 -5.81 15.77
N TYR A 113 9.43 -5.51 15.21
CA TYR A 113 8.24 -5.35 16.05
C TYR A 113 7.96 -6.66 16.82
N PRO A 114 7.43 -6.62 18.06
CA PRO A 114 7.04 -7.81 18.79
C PRO A 114 6.07 -8.69 17.98
N GLY A 115 6.54 -9.85 17.51
CA GLY A 115 5.78 -10.76 16.65
C GLY A 115 5.53 -10.24 15.22
N GLY A 116 6.31 -9.26 14.77
CA GLY A 116 6.18 -8.65 13.46
C GLY A 116 7.49 -8.63 12.68
N GLU A 117 7.55 -7.79 11.65
CA GLU A 117 8.70 -7.63 10.75
C GLU A 117 9.74 -6.64 11.29
N SER A 118 10.99 -6.81 10.87
CA SER A 118 12.03 -5.79 10.89
C SER A 118 11.99 -4.94 9.61
N PRO A 119 12.65 -3.74 9.61
CA PRO A 119 12.85 -2.96 8.37
C PRO A 119 13.53 -3.74 7.25
N LEU A 120 14.50 -4.58 7.58
CA LEU A 120 15.20 -5.45 6.63
C LEU A 120 14.25 -6.45 5.96
N GLU A 121 13.43 -7.13 6.76
CA GLU A 121 12.47 -8.13 6.23
C GLU A 121 11.38 -7.49 5.40
N PHE A 122 10.82 -6.38 5.86
CA PHE A 122 9.83 -5.61 5.08
C PHE A 122 10.39 -5.16 3.74
N TYR A 123 11.57 -4.55 3.73
CA TYR A 123 12.24 -4.14 2.50
C TYR A 123 12.50 -5.32 1.57
N GLY A 124 13.03 -6.43 2.10
CA GLY A 124 13.30 -7.64 1.32
C GLY A 124 12.04 -8.23 0.70
N ARG A 125 10.95 -8.31 1.47
CA ARG A 125 9.66 -8.80 0.99
C ARG A 125 9.09 -7.93 -0.13
N ILE A 126 9.04 -6.62 0.07
CA ILE A 126 8.43 -5.72 -0.91
C ILE A 126 9.31 -5.59 -2.17
N SER A 127 10.62 -5.46 -2.03
CA SER A 127 11.51 -5.35 -3.20
C SER A 127 11.50 -6.64 -4.04
N GLY A 128 11.47 -7.81 -3.40
CA GLY A 128 11.32 -9.09 -4.08
C GLY A 128 9.96 -9.20 -4.80
N ALA A 129 8.87 -8.97 -4.05
CA ALA A 129 7.51 -9.01 -4.61
C ALA A 129 7.32 -8.03 -5.78
N TRP A 130 7.90 -6.86 -5.70
CA TRP A 130 7.81 -5.87 -6.78
C TRP A 130 8.54 -6.32 -8.06
N ASN A 131 9.74 -6.89 -7.94
CA ASN A 131 10.46 -7.41 -9.10
C ASN A 131 9.71 -8.58 -9.75
N GLU A 132 9.22 -9.53 -8.96
CA GLU A 132 8.40 -10.65 -9.46
C GLU A 132 7.10 -10.14 -10.12
N PHE A 133 6.46 -9.14 -9.54
CA PHE A 133 5.27 -8.52 -10.10
C PHE A 133 5.56 -7.86 -11.46
N LYS A 134 6.62 -7.07 -11.57
CA LYS A 134 7.02 -6.48 -12.86
C LYS A 134 7.22 -7.55 -13.93
N ASP A 135 7.90 -8.65 -13.60
CA ASP A 135 8.12 -9.75 -14.54
C ASP A 135 6.81 -10.44 -14.94
N SER A 136 5.86 -10.57 -14.00
CA SER A 136 4.57 -11.22 -14.25
C SER A 136 3.63 -10.41 -15.15
N VAL A 137 3.68 -9.08 -15.07
CA VAL A 137 2.81 -8.20 -15.88
C VAL A 137 3.49 -7.74 -17.17
N LYS A 138 4.79 -7.94 -17.30
CA LYS A 138 5.55 -7.55 -18.48
C LYS A 138 4.98 -8.20 -19.75
N GLY A 139 4.67 -7.36 -20.73
CA GLY A 139 4.13 -7.83 -22.01
C GLY A 139 2.59 -7.94 -22.03
N LEU A 140 1.88 -7.61 -20.97
CA LEU A 140 0.44 -7.45 -21.03
C LEU A 140 0.08 -6.33 -22.03
N PRO A 141 -1.02 -6.48 -22.80
CA PRO A 141 -1.41 -5.51 -23.82
C PRO A 141 -2.17 -4.28 -23.22
N TYR A 142 -2.19 -4.14 -21.89
CA TYR A 142 -2.92 -3.10 -21.17
C TYR A 142 -2.15 -2.66 -19.92
N ASN A 143 -2.50 -1.49 -19.42
CA ASN A 143 -2.00 -0.97 -18.15
C ASN A 143 -2.69 -1.66 -16.97
N VAL A 144 -2.08 -1.62 -15.80
CA VAL A 144 -2.58 -2.25 -14.58
C VAL A 144 -2.62 -1.27 -13.42
N ILE A 145 -3.46 -1.55 -12.41
CA ILE A 145 -3.47 -0.87 -11.12
C ILE A 145 -2.91 -1.83 -10.06
N LEU A 146 -2.12 -1.31 -9.12
CA LEU A 146 -1.77 -1.97 -7.87
C LEU A 146 -2.22 -1.10 -6.69
N VAL A 147 -3.25 -1.56 -5.97
CA VAL A 147 -3.73 -0.91 -4.74
C VAL A 147 -2.95 -1.45 -3.55
N THR A 148 -2.31 -0.55 -2.81
CA THR A 148 -1.44 -0.94 -1.68
C THR A 148 -1.36 0.17 -0.61
N HIS A 149 -0.26 0.27 0.11
CA HIS A 149 -0.07 1.05 1.34
C HIS A 149 1.11 2.02 1.23
N GLY A 150 1.14 3.03 2.10
CA GLY A 150 2.15 4.07 2.06
C GLY A 150 3.58 3.57 2.24
N GLY A 151 3.81 2.63 3.17
CA GLY A 151 5.14 2.03 3.37
C GLY A 151 5.61 1.21 2.17
N VAL A 152 4.69 0.44 1.56
CA VAL A 152 4.96 -0.34 0.35
C VAL A 152 5.33 0.56 -0.82
N LEU A 153 4.56 1.64 -1.03
CA LEU A 153 4.83 2.61 -2.10
C LEU A 153 6.18 3.29 -1.93
N ASN A 154 6.58 3.60 -0.69
CA ASN A 154 7.90 4.16 -0.41
C ASN A 154 9.03 3.18 -0.81
N VAL A 155 8.90 1.89 -0.46
CA VAL A 155 9.88 0.87 -0.87
C VAL A 155 9.95 0.75 -2.40
N ILE A 156 8.80 0.62 -3.07
CA ILE A 156 8.74 0.49 -4.54
C ILE A 156 9.42 1.68 -5.21
N GLN A 157 9.11 2.91 -4.79
CA GLN A 157 9.72 4.11 -5.36
C GLN A 157 11.23 4.20 -5.07
N CYS A 158 11.69 3.80 -3.87
CA CYS A 158 13.12 3.70 -3.59
C CYS A 158 13.82 2.73 -4.56
N VAL A 159 13.23 1.56 -4.84
CA VAL A 159 13.76 0.59 -5.80
C VAL A 159 13.81 1.18 -7.21
N GLU A 160 12.72 1.79 -7.69
CA GLU A 160 12.64 2.32 -9.05
C GLU A 160 13.58 3.52 -9.30
N HIS A 161 13.79 4.34 -8.29
CA HIS A 161 14.71 5.50 -8.39
C HIS A 161 16.15 5.18 -7.96
N GLY A 162 16.48 3.94 -7.58
CA GLY A 162 17.82 3.55 -7.11
C GLY A 162 18.25 4.26 -5.83
N ILE A 163 17.28 4.65 -4.98
CA ILE A 163 17.54 5.33 -3.70
C ILE A 163 17.56 4.29 -2.58
N PRO A 164 18.59 4.28 -1.71
CA PRO A 164 18.61 3.39 -0.56
C PRO A 164 17.38 3.60 0.33
N TYR A 165 16.63 2.52 0.58
CA TYR A 165 15.48 2.57 1.50
C TYR A 165 15.95 2.70 2.96
N SER A 166 15.19 3.44 3.73
CA SER A 166 15.34 3.54 5.19
C SER A 166 13.97 3.66 5.86
N ASN A 167 13.76 2.93 6.96
CA ASN A 167 12.57 3.10 7.79
C ASN A 167 12.52 4.46 8.53
N LYS A 168 13.62 5.22 8.50
CA LYS A 168 13.76 6.53 9.17
C LYS A 168 13.42 7.71 8.26
N ALA A 169 13.19 7.45 6.98
CA ALA A 169 12.88 8.48 5.98
C ALA A 169 11.78 8.01 5.02
N ASN A 170 10.99 8.94 4.55
CA ASN A 170 10.02 8.71 3.47
C ASN A 170 10.23 9.79 2.39
N PRO A 171 11.16 9.55 1.44
CA PRO A 171 11.44 10.51 0.39
C PRO A 171 10.30 10.63 -0.64
N PHE A 172 9.37 9.68 -0.66
CA PHE A 172 8.26 9.61 -1.60
C PHE A 172 6.91 9.50 -0.87
N PRO A 173 6.46 10.55 -0.16
CA PRO A 173 5.17 10.51 0.51
C PRO A 173 4.05 10.46 -0.52
N VAL A 174 3.12 9.51 -0.35
CA VAL A 174 1.92 9.35 -1.18
C VAL A 174 0.69 9.50 -0.27
N GLY A 175 -0.21 10.41 -0.60
CA GLY A 175 -1.45 10.66 0.13
C GLY A 175 -2.47 9.52 0.01
N TYR A 176 -3.52 9.53 0.82
CA TYR A 176 -4.63 8.59 0.71
C TYR A 176 -5.37 8.75 -0.63
N ALA A 177 -5.72 7.65 -1.26
CA ALA A 177 -6.33 7.60 -2.59
C ALA A 177 -5.53 8.38 -3.68
N GLU A 178 -4.24 8.62 -3.43
CA GLU A 178 -3.34 9.19 -4.41
C GLU A 178 -2.81 8.10 -5.35
N MET A 179 -2.64 8.45 -6.61
CA MET A 179 -2.16 7.58 -7.66
C MET A 179 -0.84 8.11 -8.23
N ILE A 180 0.13 7.23 -8.37
CA ILE A 180 1.39 7.48 -9.07
C ILE A 180 1.54 6.48 -10.22
N ALA A 181 2.28 6.83 -11.26
CA ALA A 181 2.50 5.98 -12.44
C ALA A 181 3.96 5.56 -12.54
N ILE A 182 4.19 4.27 -12.83
CA ILE A 182 5.52 3.70 -13.10
C ILE A 182 5.46 2.98 -14.44
N GLU A 183 6.41 3.25 -15.32
CA GLU A 183 6.57 2.54 -16.59
C GLU A 183 7.32 1.20 -16.36
N ILE A 184 6.76 0.11 -16.91
CA ILE A 184 7.30 -1.25 -16.82
C ILE A 184 7.63 -1.77 -18.22
#